data_a0315b76b48f3876dfec30ffe6d0ce08
#
_entry.id   a0315b76b48f3876dfec30ffe6d0ce08
#
_cell.length_a   1.000
_cell.length_b   1.000
_cell.length_c   1.000
_cell.angle_alpha   90.00
_cell.angle_beta   90.00
_cell.angle_gamma   90.00
#
_symmetry.space_group_name_H-M   'P 1'
#
loop_
_entity.id
_entity.type
_entity.pdbx_description
1 polymer ?
#
loop_
_entity_poly.entity_id
_entity_poly.type
_entity_poly.pdbx_seq_one_letter_code
_entity_poly.pdbx_strand_id
1 'polypeptide(L)'
;VAYDPEMIRSLMVAVFTVALSCASLSASASADPGDPPCWFTLSAPHVVQVSGTDMVTVTMSPADCDGGTPYQSIACVVLQGSSGPERCVQNNGLLTARAYYSPYQPGATYVATGRGCATAGNPPEPVCQPSGPLTATL
;
A
#
# COMPACT_ATOMS: atom_id res chain seq x y z
N VAL A 1 -50.43 66.71 14.64
CA VAL A 1 -50.48 65.25 14.78
C VAL A 1 -49.05 64.78 15.10
N ALA A 2 -48.81 64.55 16.40
CA ALA A 2 -47.53 64.07 16.86
C ALA A 2 -47.43 62.58 16.55
N TYR A 3 -46.47 62.18 15.73
CA TYR A 3 -46.09 60.79 15.49
C TYR A 3 -45.18 60.34 16.62
N ASP A 4 -45.63 59.34 17.35
CA ASP A 4 -44.92 58.79 18.49
C ASP A 4 -43.87 57.76 17.96
N PRO A 5 -42.58 57.99 18.16
CA PRO A 5 -41.54 57.11 17.61
C PRO A 5 -41.37 55.84 18.42
N GLU A 6 -42.15 55.62 19.47
CA GLU A 6 -42.01 54.45 20.35
C GLU A 6 -42.64 53.13 19.77
N MET A 7 -43.55 53.27 18.79
CA MET A 7 -44.23 52.08 18.23
C MET A 7 -43.43 51.29 17.16
N ILE A 8 -42.34 51.86 16.71
CA ILE A 8 -41.54 51.17 15.67
C ILE A 8 -40.41 50.25 16.26
N ARG A 9 -40.14 50.47 17.57
CA ARG A 9 -39.09 49.65 18.23
C ARG A 9 -39.56 48.30 18.71
N SER A 10 -40.82 47.99 18.75
CA SER A 10 -41.34 46.74 19.30
C SER A 10 -41.59 45.66 18.26
N LEU A 11 -41.39 45.93 16.95
CA LEU A 11 -41.67 45.03 15.86
C LEU A 11 -40.40 44.43 15.19
N MET A 12 -39.21 44.85 15.67
CA MET A 12 -37.93 44.38 15.07
C MET A 12 -37.18 43.34 15.93
N VAL A 13 -37.78 42.87 17.02
CA VAL A 13 -37.09 41.91 17.92
C VAL A 13 -37.59 40.47 17.79
N ALA A 14 -38.57 40.20 16.91
CA ALA A 14 -39.22 38.89 16.83
C ALA A 14 -38.85 38.02 15.61
N VAL A 15 -37.82 38.38 14.85
CA VAL A 15 -37.48 37.62 13.61
C VAL A 15 -36.07 37.06 13.61
N PHE A 16 -35.34 37.06 14.72
CA PHE A 16 -33.97 36.54 14.75
C PHE A 16 -33.78 35.29 15.61
N THR A 17 -34.77 34.45 15.75
CA THR A 17 -34.63 33.18 16.44
C THR A 17 -35.28 32.04 15.68
N VAL A 18 -34.76 31.65 14.53
CA VAL A 18 -34.85 30.25 14.02
C VAL A 18 -33.94 30.13 12.81
N ALA A 19 -32.75 29.77 13.00
CA ALA A 19 -31.94 29.01 12.01
C ALA A 19 -30.64 28.51 12.67
N LEU A 20 -30.72 27.82 13.81
CA LEU A 20 -29.68 26.85 14.15
C LEU A 20 -30.09 25.53 13.50
N SER A 21 -30.01 25.49 12.20
CA SER A 21 -30.00 24.21 11.47
C SER A 21 -28.75 23.46 11.90
N CYS A 22 -28.96 22.45 12.72
CA CYS A 22 -27.98 21.43 12.98
C CYS A 22 -27.55 20.82 11.63
N ALA A 23 -26.50 21.34 11.03
CA ALA A 23 -25.74 20.62 10.03
C ALA A 23 -25.10 19.42 10.77
N SER A 24 -25.82 18.30 10.77
CA SER A 24 -25.27 17.02 11.11
C SER A 24 -24.17 16.77 10.09
N LEU A 25 -22.95 17.16 10.41
CA LEU A 25 -21.77 16.63 9.77
C LEU A 25 -21.76 15.13 10.05
N SER A 26 -22.37 14.37 9.14
CA SER A 26 -22.11 12.95 9.04
C SER A 26 -20.63 12.85 8.70
N ALA A 27 -19.79 12.81 9.73
CA ALA A 27 -18.44 12.33 9.59
C ALA A 27 -18.59 10.88 9.09
N SER A 28 -18.46 10.69 7.78
CA SER A 28 -18.15 9.37 7.25
C SER A 28 -16.86 8.98 7.94
N ALA A 29 -16.94 8.11 8.95
CA ALA A 29 -15.81 7.39 9.45
C ALA A 29 -15.30 6.60 8.25
N SER A 30 -14.29 7.13 7.55
CA SER A 30 -13.45 6.31 6.70
C SER A 30 -12.89 5.27 7.67
N ALA A 31 -13.31 4.02 7.55
CA ALA A 31 -12.61 2.93 8.18
C ALA A 31 -11.16 3.09 7.73
N ASP A 32 -10.27 3.35 8.66
CA ASP A 32 -8.84 3.21 8.44
C ASP A 32 -8.68 1.85 7.75
N PRO A 33 -8.05 1.76 6.57
CA PRO A 33 -7.75 0.47 6.00
C PRO A 33 -6.91 -0.21 7.08
N GLY A 34 -7.51 -1.18 7.79
CA GLY A 34 -6.90 -1.85 8.92
C GLY A 34 -5.52 -2.36 8.50
N ASP A 35 -4.59 -2.41 9.44
CA ASP A 35 -3.26 -2.95 9.19
C ASP A 35 -3.37 -4.29 8.46
N PRO A 36 -2.46 -4.53 7.48
CA PRO A 36 -2.51 -5.77 6.73
C PRO A 36 -2.33 -6.98 7.65
N PRO A 37 -3.02 -8.11 7.36
CA PRO A 37 -2.95 -9.30 8.21
C PRO A 37 -1.55 -9.93 8.25
N CYS A 38 -0.69 -9.63 7.27
CA CYS A 38 0.72 -10.01 7.22
C CYS A 38 1.53 -8.91 6.53
N TRP A 39 2.75 -8.70 7.01
CA TRP A 39 3.77 -7.91 6.34
C TRP A 39 4.69 -8.80 5.54
N PHE A 40 5.21 -8.25 4.44
CA PHE A 40 6.14 -8.93 3.57
C PHE A 40 7.35 -8.03 3.32
N THR A 41 8.53 -8.62 3.24
CA THR A 41 9.78 -7.90 2.98
C THR A 41 10.30 -8.21 1.60
N LEU A 42 10.45 -7.17 0.77
CA LEU A 42 11.12 -7.21 -0.52
C LEU A 42 12.57 -6.76 -0.33
N SER A 43 13.54 -7.53 -0.84
CA SER A 43 14.94 -7.09 -0.84
C SER A 43 15.22 -6.16 -2.01
N ALA A 44 16.15 -5.21 -1.82
CA ALA A 44 16.74 -4.51 -2.96
C ALA A 44 17.52 -5.50 -3.85
N PRO A 45 17.65 -5.21 -5.17
CA PRO A 45 18.51 -6.00 -6.04
C PRO A 45 19.96 -6.05 -5.52
N HIS A 46 20.58 -7.20 -5.54
CA HIS A 46 22.00 -7.36 -5.16
C HIS A 46 22.64 -8.53 -5.90
N VAL A 47 23.96 -8.47 -6.05
CA VAL A 47 24.74 -9.51 -6.75
C VAL A 47 24.95 -10.69 -5.83
N VAL A 48 24.78 -11.89 -6.38
CA VAL A 48 25.11 -13.17 -5.73
C VAL A 48 25.84 -14.06 -6.71
N GLN A 49 26.66 -14.97 -6.19
CA GLN A 49 27.28 -16.03 -7.00
C GLN A 49 26.43 -17.30 -6.95
N VAL A 50 26.07 -17.81 -8.12
CA VAL A 50 25.37 -19.08 -8.27
C VAL A 50 26.19 -19.97 -9.17
N SER A 51 26.76 -21.04 -8.62
CA SER A 51 27.64 -21.96 -9.35
C SER A 51 28.81 -21.26 -10.06
N GLY A 52 29.39 -20.23 -9.41
CA GLY A 52 30.53 -19.48 -9.97
C GLY A 52 30.13 -18.39 -10.99
N THR A 53 28.86 -18.16 -11.21
CA THR A 53 28.33 -17.10 -12.10
C THR A 53 27.68 -16.00 -11.28
N ASP A 54 28.05 -14.74 -11.56
CA ASP A 54 27.41 -13.59 -10.94
C ASP A 54 26.01 -13.37 -11.53
N MET A 55 25.03 -13.26 -10.65
CA MET A 55 23.64 -12.99 -10.97
C MET A 55 23.09 -11.90 -10.06
N VAL A 56 22.07 -11.18 -10.49
CA VAL A 56 21.32 -10.29 -9.60
C VAL A 56 20.15 -11.06 -9.00
N THR A 57 19.94 -10.95 -7.70
CA THR A 57 18.83 -11.59 -7.01
C THR A 57 17.96 -10.59 -6.27
N VAL A 58 16.72 -10.96 -6.14
CA VAL A 58 15.66 -10.27 -5.36
C VAL A 58 14.85 -11.32 -4.62
N THR A 59 14.51 -11.04 -3.38
CA THR A 59 13.68 -11.93 -2.56
C THR A 59 12.45 -11.24 -2.03
N MET A 60 11.35 -11.98 -1.93
CA MET A 60 10.12 -11.59 -1.24
C MET A 60 9.77 -12.66 -0.21
N SER A 61 9.64 -12.27 1.05
CA SER A 61 9.35 -13.21 2.14
C SER A 61 8.32 -12.65 3.11
N PRO A 62 7.46 -13.51 3.69
CA PRO A 62 6.66 -13.12 4.84
C PRO A 62 7.58 -12.67 5.98
N ALA A 63 7.19 -11.60 6.69
CA ALA A 63 7.90 -11.09 7.87
C ALA A 63 7.08 -11.39 9.13
N ASP A 64 6.08 -10.57 9.41
CA ASP A 64 5.22 -10.70 10.58
C ASP A 64 3.75 -10.81 10.17
N CYS A 65 2.96 -11.57 10.93
CA CYS A 65 1.53 -11.70 10.73
C CYS A 65 0.78 -11.45 12.04
N ASP A 66 -0.29 -10.65 11.94
CA ASP A 66 -1.25 -10.46 13.03
C ASP A 66 -2.63 -10.94 12.55
N GLY A 67 -3.00 -12.13 12.98
CA GLY A 67 -4.27 -12.76 12.62
C GLY A 67 -4.40 -13.22 11.17
N GLY A 68 -3.30 -13.17 10.39
CA GLY A 68 -3.24 -13.63 9.00
C GLY A 68 -2.41 -14.89 8.83
N THR A 69 -2.60 -15.56 7.69
CA THR A 69 -1.79 -16.69 7.25
C THR A 69 -1.25 -16.43 5.86
N PRO A 70 0.08 -16.27 5.70
CA PRO A 70 0.67 -16.05 4.38
C PRO A 70 0.50 -17.29 3.51
N TYR A 71 0.10 -17.07 2.25
CA TYR A 71 -0.09 -18.18 1.33
C TYR A 71 0.69 -18.03 0.02
N GLN A 72 1.19 -16.83 -0.31
CA GLN A 72 1.92 -16.61 -1.55
C GLN A 72 2.90 -15.44 -1.42
N SER A 73 4.10 -15.63 -1.95
CA SER A 73 5.10 -14.57 -2.18
C SER A 73 5.54 -14.59 -3.63
N ILE A 74 5.63 -13.42 -4.26
CA ILE A 74 6.14 -13.23 -5.62
C ILE A 74 7.27 -12.21 -5.58
N ALA A 75 8.42 -12.54 -6.15
CA ALA A 75 9.54 -11.63 -6.34
C ALA A 75 9.83 -11.49 -7.82
N CYS A 76 10.05 -10.27 -8.28
CA CYS A 76 10.35 -9.96 -9.67
C CYS A 76 11.56 -9.04 -9.76
N VAL A 77 12.39 -9.26 -10.79
CA VAL A 77 13.55 -8.40 -11.09
C VAL A 77 13.63 -8.12 -12.59
N VAL A 78 13.95 -6.89 -12.93
CA VAL A 78 14.16 -6.45 -14.32
C VAL A 78 15.34 -5.50 -14.41
N LEU A 79 16.04 -5.54 -15.53
CA LEU A 79 17.06 -4.55 -15.88
C LEU A 79 16.36 -3.27 -16.37
N GLN A 80 16.63 -2.13 -15.74
CA GLN A 80 16.04 -0.85 -16.12
C GLN A 80 16.39 -0.46 -17.56
N GLY A 81 15.38 -0.05 -18.33
CA GLY A 81 15.56 0.31 -19.75
C GLY A 81 15.66 -0.89 -20.69
N SER A 82 15.59 -2.11 -20.18
CA SER A 82 15.54 -3.32 -21.01
C SER A 82 14.13 -3.49 -21.61
N SER A 83 14.07 -3.95 -22.85
CA SER A 83 12.84 -4.41 -23.50
C SER A 83 12.51 -5.88 -23.17
N GLY A 84 13.36 -6.54 -22.39
CA GLY A 84 13.17 -7.92 -21.98
C GLY A 84 12.10 -8.10 -20.92
N PRO A 85 11.55 -9.30 -20.77
CA PRO A 85 10.54 -9.58 -19.77
C PRO A 85 11.13 -9.52 -18.35
N GLU A 86 10.30 -9.09 -17.41
CA GLU A 86 10.59 -9.20 -15.99
C GLU A 86 10.76 -10.69 -15.59
N ARG A 87 11.73 -10.95 -14.72
CA ARG A 87 11.96 -12.29 -14.18
C ARG A 87 11.25 -12.41 -12.84
N CYS A 88 10.20 -13.20 -12.80
CA CYS A 88 9.41 -13.41 -11.59
C CYS A 88 9.45 -14.85 -11.12
N VAL A 89 9.47 -15.05 -9.80
CA VAL A 89 9.32 -16.34 -9.13
C VAL A 89 8.25 -16.22 -8.07
N GLN A 90 7.39 -17.23 -7.99
CA GLN A 90 6.35 -17.36 -6.99
C GLN A 90 6.65 -18.56 -6.08
N ASN A 91 6.44 -18.37 -4.77
CA ASN A 91 6.41 -19.46 -3.80
C ASN A 91 5.17 -19.36 -2.92
N ASN A 92 4.79 -20.48 -2.33
CA ASN A 92 3.59 -20.61 -1.51
C ASN A 92 3.93 -20.71 -0.02
N GLY A 93 2.94 -20.35 0.81
CA GLY A 93 3.05 -20.40 2.27
C GLY A 93 4.13 -19.46 2.80
N LEU A 94 4.98 -19.99 3.67
CA LEU A 94 6.08 -19.27 4.33
C LEU A 94 7.37 -19.23 3.51
N LEU A 95 7.39 -19.85 2.33
CA LEU A 95 8.58 -19.94 1.52
C LEU A 95 8.93 -18.60 0.87
N THR A 96 10.20 -18.22 0.97
CA THR A 96 10.72 -17.02 0.29
C THR A 96 10.72 -17.24 -1.23
N ALA A 97 10.09 -16.31 -1.96
CA ALA A 97 10.25 -16.22 -3.40
C ALA A 97 11.61 -15.57 -3.71
N ARG A 98 12.38 -16.16 -4.61
CA ARG A 98 13.69 -15.65 -5.00
C ARG A 98 13.82 -15.65 -6.52
N ALA A 99 13.89 -14.46 -7.11
CA ALA A 99 14.10 -14.26 -8.52
C ALA A 99 15.58 -13.99 -8.82
N TYR A 100 16.05 -14.46 -9.98
CA TYR A 100 17.39 -14.22 -10.49
C TYR A 100 17.34 -13.59 -11.86
N TYR A 101 18.23 -12.63 -12.08
CA TYR A 101 18.48 -12.04 -13.38
C TYR A 101 19.88 -12.35 -13.85
N SER A 102 20.00 -12.86 -15.06
CA SER A 102 21.26 -13.23 -15.71
C SER A 102 21.20 -12.89 -17.20
N PRO A 103 22.31 -12.46 -17.81
CA PRO A 103 23.62 -12.20 -17.22
C PRO A 103 23.63 -10.91 -16.37
N TYR A 104 24.45 -10.87 -15.32
CA TYR A 104 24.74 -9.66 -14.56
C TYR A 104 25.51 -8.67 -15.44
N GLN A 105 25.13 -7.40 -15.38
CA GLN A 105 25.77 -6.30 -16.12
C GLN A 105 26.29 -5.27 -15.10
N PRO A 106 27.61 -5.17 -14.91
CA PRO A 106 28.20 -4.18 -13.99
C PRO A 106 27.82 -2.75 -14.35
N GLY A 107 27.49 -1.94 -13.36
CA GLY A 107 27.06 -0.55 -13.52
C GLY A 107 25.64 -0.36 -14.02
N ALA A 108 24.89 -1.41 -14.26
CA ALA A 108 23.49 -1.34 -14.66
C ALA A 108 22.56 -1.17 -13.46
N THR A 109 21.41 -0.55 -13.68
CA THR A 109 20.36 -0.38 -12.66
C THR A 109 19.32 -1.48 -12.80
N TYR A 110 19.02 -2.12 -11.69
CA TYR A 110 18.00 -3.16 -11.59
C TYR A 110 16.84 -2.69 -10.74
N VAL A 111 15.64 -3.15 -11.09
CA VAL A 111 14.40 -2.83 -10.39
C VAL A 111 13.81 -4.11 -9.82
N ALA A 112 13.50 -4.08 -8.52
CA ALA A 112 12.80 -5.14 -7.81
C ALA A 112 11.35 -4.73 -7.58
N THR A 113 10.43 -5.64 -7.84
CA THR A 113 9.03 -5.55 -7.43
C THR A 113 8.62 -6.86 -6.76
N GLY A 114 7.59 -6.82 -5.96
CA GLY A 114 7.08 -8.00 -5.28
C GLY A 114 5.61 -7.89 -4.95
N ARG A 115 5.05 -9.02 -4.55
CA ARG A 115 3.68 -9.11 -4.04
C ARG A 115 3.61 -10.21 -2.99
N GLY A 116 3.06 -9.87 -1.82
CA GLY A 116 2.79 -10.82 -0.76
C GLY A 116 1.29 -10.95 -0.54
N CYS A 117 0.80 -12.18 -0.36
CA CYS A 117 -0.61 -12.46 -0.14
C CYS A 117 -0.81 -13.31 1.12
N ALA A 118 -1.79 -12.92 1.93
CA ALA A 118 -2.21 -13.65 3.12
C ALA A 118 -3.72 -13.81 3.14
N THR A 119 -4.22 -14.81 3.86
CA THR A 119 -5.63 -14.91 4.19
C THR A 119 -5.89 -14.39 5.59
N ALA A 120 -7.01 -13.71 5.80
CA ALA A 120 -7.45 -13.24 7.11
C ALA A 120 -8.96 -13.31 7.23
N GLY A 121 -9.45 -13.27 8.47
CA GLY A 121 -10.87 -13.25 8.76
C GLY A 121 -11.53 -14.63 8.87
N ASN A 122 -12.83 -14.63 9.13
CA ASN A 122 -13.68 -15.82 9.17
C ASN A 122 -15.05 -15.50 8.52
N PRO A 123 -15.32 -15.97 7.29
CA PRO A 123 -14.47 -16.86 6.48
C PRO A 123 -13.15 -16.21 6.02
N PRO A 124 -12.10 -17.02 5.75
CA PRO A 124 -10.81 -16.48 5.29
C PRO A 124 -10.93 -15.79 3.92
N GLU A 125 -10.48 -14.54 3.84
CA GLU A 125 -10.42 -13.77 2.59
C GLU A 125 -8.97 -13.45 2.21
N PRO A 126 -8.64 -13.46 0.91
CA PRO A 126 -7.30 -13.15 0.45
C PRO A 126 -7.05 -11.64 0.48
N VAL A 127 -5.93 -11.24 1.07
CA VAL A 127 -5.41 -9.86 1.07
C VAL A 127 -4.01 -9.89 0.48
N CYS A 128 -3.80 -9.15 -0.61
CA CYS A 128 -2.51 -9.07 -1.28
C CYS A 128 -1.97 -7.64 -1.25
N GLN A 129 -0.65 -7.51 -1.05
CA GLN A 129 0.05 -6.25 -0.97
C GLN A 129 1.18 -6.22 -2.00
N PRO A 130 1.22 -5.20 -2.87
CA PRO A 130 2.38 -4.94 -3.70
C PRO A 130 3.53 -4.36 -2.85
N SER A 131 4.77 -4.64 -3.25
CA SER A 131 5.98 -4.09 -2.65
C SER A 131 6.92 -3.59 -3.73
N GLY A 132 7.63 -2.51 -3.44
CA GLY A 132 8.52 -1.85 -4.40
C GLY A 132 7.82 -0.75 -5.20
N PRO A 133 8.48 -0.22 -6.26
CA PRO A 133 9.77 -0.67 -6.76
C PRO A 133 10.94 -0.29 -5.85
N LEU A 134 11.94 -1.19 -5.75
CA LEU A 134 13.25 -0.91 -5.17
C LEU A 134 14.29 -0.96 -6.28
N THR A 135 15.19 0.00 -6.32
CA THR A 135 16.23 0.08 -7.36
C THR A 135 17.62 -0.01 -6.77
N ALA A 136 18.54 -0.63 -7.51
CA ALA A 136 19.96 -0.63 -7.19
C ALA A 136 20.79 -0.60 -8.47
N THR A 137 21.83 0.24 -8.48
CA THR A 137 22.88 0.23 -9.51
C THR A 137 24.00 -0.62 -8.99
N LEU A 138 24.39 -1.68 -9.71
CA LEU A 138 25.26 -2.75 -9.25
C LEU A 138 26.50 -2.88 -10.12
#